data_b1d110c5b3fbc755dd0c0bfd6b2e4b5c
#
_entry.id   b1d110c5b3fbc755dd0c0bfd6b2e4b5c
#
_cell.length_a   1.000
_cell.length_b   1.000
_cell.length_c   1.000
_cell.angle_alpha   90.00
_cell.angle_beta   90.00
_cell.angle_gamma   90.00
#
_symmetry.space_group_name_H-M   'P 1'
#
loop_
_entity.id
_entity.type
_entity.pdbx_description
1 polymer ?
#
loop_
_entity_poly.entity_id
_entity_poly.type
_entity_poly.pdbx_seq_one_letter_code
_entity_poly.pdbx_strand_id
1 'polypeptide(L)'
;MSARERTGHPQRHRVDVEESSPPRLRYVLAAIVVVAVIGGGSALAFGDFFGRPDGETDALPVQMSMAGFHPPMITGRAGEELAVELWTNDAAPHLEGGVHTLISDELGIYEELPAESRRTVTLQMPAVPGDFDIYCDTCCGGKASPTMHGVLRVEA
;
A
#
# COMPACT_ATOMS: atom_id res chain seq x y z
N MET A 1 33.67 -25.22 -97.55
CA MET A 1 33.83 -25.62 -96.16
C MET A 1 33.73 -24.36 -95.30
N SER A 2 32.59 -24.15 -94.71
CA SER A 2 32.29 -22.88 -94.05
C SER A 2 32.10 -23.11 -92.54
N ALA A 3 32.93 -22.51 -91.69
CA ALA A 3 32.83 -22.55 -90.23
C ALA A 3 31.89 -21.47 -89.82
N ARG A 4 30.83 -21.86 -89.11
CA ARG A 4 29.91 -20.93 -88.46
C ARG A 4 30.44 -20.58 -87.09
N GLU A 5 30.80 -19.34 -86.92
CA GLU A 5 31.07 -18.67 -85.63
C GLU A 5 29.77 -18.44 -84.89
N ARG A 6 29.65 -18.98 -83.65
CA ARG A 6 28.55 -18.70 -82.76
C ARG A 6 28.99 -17.60 -81.75
N THR A 7 28.46 -16.44 -81.95
CA THR A 7 28.61 -15.37 -81.01
C THR A 7 27.74 -15.65 -79.78
N GLY A 8 28.37 -15.94 -78.65
CA GLY A 8 27.74 -16.08 -77.34
C GLY A 8 27.42 -14.69 -76.77
N HIS A 9 26.18 -14.48 -76.46
CA HIS A 9 25.70 -13.26 -75.79
C HIS A 9 25.97 -13.41 -74.31
N PRO A 10 26.65 -12.49 -73.64
CA PRO A 10 26.83 -12.56 -72.15
C PRO A 10 25.52 -12.17 -71.44
N GLN A 11 25.00 -13.14 -70.74
CA GLN A 11 23.89 -12.85 -69.78
C GLN A 11 24.44 -12.00 -68.66
N ARG A 12 23.88 -10.79 -68.51
CA ARG A 12 24.11 -9.93 -67.34
C ARG A 12 23.33 -10.53 -66.20
N HIS A 13 24.00 -11.11 -65.21
CA HIS A 13 23.49 -11.40 -63.92
C HIS A 13 23.16 -10.04 -63.26
N ARG A 14 21.87 -9.81 -63.06
CA ARG A 14 21.39 -8.74 -62.20
C ARG A 14 21.64 -9.20 -60.76
N VAL A 15 22.63 -8.63 -60.12
CA VAL A 15 22.85 -8.81 -58.65
C VAL A 15 21.83 -7.95 -57.98
N ASP A 16 20.81 -8.57 -57.38
CA ASP A 16 19.89 -7.90 -56.49
C ASP A 16 20.69 -7.52 -55.26
N VAL A 17 21.02 -6.22 -55.17
CA VAL A 17 21.63 -5.64 -53.96
C VAL A 17 20.52 -5.56 -52.92
N GLU A 18 20.47 -6.56 -52.07
CA GLU A 18 19.68 -6.52 -50.84
C GLU A 18 20.20 -5.34 -49.99
N GLU A 19 19.42 -4.28 -49.96
CA GLU A 19 19.73 -3.05 -49.22
C GLU A 19 19.69 -3.38 -47.73
N SER A 20 20.81 -3.92 -47.22
CA SER A 20 20.97 -4.18 -45.78
C SER A 20 21.05 -2.85 -45.06
N SER A 21 20.03 -2.55 -44.29
CA SER A 21 19.99 -1.43 -43.37
C SER A 21 21.30 -1.34 -42.58
N PRO A 22 21.89 -0.13 -42.42
CA PRO A 22 23.17 0.03 -41.75
C PRO A 22 23.14 -0.59 -40.35
N PRO A 23 24.19 -1.31 -39.94
CA PRO A 23 24.22 -2.09 -38.69
C PRO A 23 23.87 -1.23 -37.45
N ARG A 24 24.17 0.05 -37.49
CA ARG A 24 23.85 1.00 -36.43
C ARG A 24 22.34 1.18 -36.18
N LEU A 25 21.52 1.16 -37.25
CA LEU A 25 20.08 1.27 -37.12
C LEU A 25 19.46 0.06 -36.43
N ARG A 26 19.98 -1.15 -36.73
CA ARG A 26 19.52 -2.39 -36.06
C ARG A 26 19.85 -2.40 -34.57
N TYR A 27 21.03 -1.92 -34.18
CA TYR A 27 21.41 -1.80 -32.77
C TYR A 27 20.61 -0.76 -32.03
N VAL A 28 20.28 0.39 -32.66
CA VAL A 28 19.42 1.42 -32.06
C VAL A 28 18.00 0.88 -31.85
N LEU A 29 17.43 0.21 -32.85
CA LEU A 29 16.10 -0.39 -32.70
C LEU A 29 16.08 -1.50 -31.62
N ALA A 30 17.11 -2.35 -31.59
CA ALA A 30 17.24 -3.37 -30.55
C ALA A 30 17.37 -2.76 -29.16
N ALA A 31 18.15 -1.67 -29.00
CA ALA A 31 18.30 -0.96 -27.74
C ALA A 31 16.98 -0.33 -27.27
N ILE A 32 16.21 0.27 -28.18
CA ILE A 32 14.88 0.83 -27.87
C ILE A 32 13.91 -0.26 -27.38
N VAL A 33 13.90 -1.42 -28.05
CA VAL A 33 13.04 -2.54 -27.64
C VAL A 33 13.46 -3.08 -26.27
N VAL A 34 14.75 -3.22 -25.99
CA VAL A 34 15.25 -3.67 -24.69
C VAL A 34 14.88 -2.69 -23.59
N VAL A 35 15.05 -1.36 -23.81
CA VAL A 35 14.65 -0.34 -22.85
C VAL A 35 13.13 -0.34 -22.62
N ALA A 36 12.33 -0.53 -23.68
CA ALA A 36 10.88 -0.60 -23.55
C ALA A 36 10.43 -1.85 -22.79
N VAL A 37 11.08 -3.00 -23.01
CA VAL A 37 10.75 -4.25 -22.29
C VAL A 37 11.19 -4.17 -20.83
N ILE A 38 12.39 -3.65 -20.55
CA ILE A 38 12.87 -3.50 -19.16
C ILE A 38 12.08 -2.41 -18.44
N GLY A 39 11.83 -1.26 -19.07
CA GLY A 39 11.08 -0.16 -18.49
C GLY A 39 9.60 -0.49 -18.33
N GLY A 40 8.96 -1.07 -19.33
CA GLY A 40 7.55 -1.46 -19.31
C GLY A 40 7.31 -2.66 -18.38
N GLY A 41 8.19 -3.67 -18.41
CA GLY A 41 8.11 -4.82 -17.51
C GLY A 41 8.31 -4.45 -16.05
N SER A 42 9.19 -3.48 -15.76
CA SER A 42 9.37 -2.97 -14.40
C SER A 42 8.14 -2.22 -13.89
N ALA A 43 7.49 -1.41 -14.74
CA ALA A 43 6.27 -0.71 -14.34
C ALA A 43 5.11 -1.66 -14.02
N LEU A 44 5.01 -2.79 -14.73
CA LEU A 44 3.99 -3.81 -14.46
C LEU A 44 4.34 -4.71 -13.27
N ALA A 45 5.64 -5.01 -13.07
CA ALA A 45 6.07 -5.89 -11.98
C ALA A 45 6.25 -5.16 -10.64
N PHE A 46 6.60 -3.86 -10.68
CA PHE A 46 6.78 -3.04 -9.47
C PHE A 46 5.59 -2.14 -9.17
N GLY A 47 4.67 -1.95 -10.13
CA GLY A 47 3.40 -1.25 -9.90
C GLY A 47 2.58 -1.92 -8.80
N ASP A 48 2.53 -3.26 -8.77
CA ASP A 48 1.85 -4.01 -7.72
C ASP A 48 2.70 -4.14 -6.43
N PHE A 49 4.04 -3.99 -6.53
CA PHE A 49 4.90 -4.02 -5.33
C PHE A 49 4.89 -2.69 -4.55
N PHE A 50 4.64 -1.58 -5.25
CA PHE A 50 4.34 -0.27 -4.66
C PHE A 50 2.86 0.09 -4.80
N GLY A 51 2.06 -0.81 -5.36
CA GLY A 51 0.61 -0.73 -5.34
C GLY A 51 0.17 -0.66 -3.90
N ARG A 52 -0.60 0.36 -3.56
CA ARG A 52 -1.36 0.44 -2.33
C ARG A 52 -1.95 -0.94 -2.07
N PRO A 53 -1.79 -1.51 -0.87
CA PRO A 53 -2.57 -2.68 -0.52
C PRO A 53 -4.03 -2.33 -0.79
N ASP A 54 -4.68 -3.16 -1.58
CA ASP A 54 -6.10 -3.07 -1.91
C ASP A 54 -6.87 -2.92 -0.59
N GLY A 55 -7.47 -1.76 -0.39
CA GLY A 55 -8.17 -1.40 0.84
C GLY A 55 -7.47 -0.32 1.64
N GLU A 56 -6.96 0.76 1.02
CA GLU A 56 -6.79 2.02 1.74
C GLU A 56 -8.19 2.48 2.14
N THR A 57 -8.64 1.90 3.26
CA THR A 57 -9.75 2.46 4.00
C THR A 57 -9.28 3.84 4.46
N ASP A 58 -10.12 4.88 4.28
CA ASP A 58 -9.90 6.20 4.89
C ASP A 58 -9.90 6.10 6.44
N ALA A 59 -9.55 4.93 6.97
CA ALA A 59 -9.51 4.65 8.39
C ALA A 59 -8.30 5.31 9.02
N LEU A 60 -8.53 6.05 10.09
CA LEU A 60 -7.49 6.70 10.89
C LEU A 60 -6.63 5.63 11.60
N PRO A 61 -5.33 5.54 11.33
CA PRO A 61 -4.48 4.56 12.01
C PRO A 61 -4.22 4.96 13.46
N VAL A 62 -4.49 4.05 14.39
CA VAL A 62 -4.26 4.21 15.83
C VAL A 62 -3.50 2.99 16.34
N GLN A 63 -2.26 3.23 16.78
CA GLN A 63 -1.49 2.22 17.49
C GLN A 63 -1.95 2.12 18.93
N MET A 64 -2.15 0.91 19.40
CA MET A 64 -2.35 0.60 20.81
C MET A 64 -1.09 -0.12 21.31
N SER A 65 -0.52 0.35 22.42
CA SER A 65 0.71 -0.22 22.96
C SER A 65 0.75 -0.12 24.49
N MET A 66 1.75 -0.75 25.11
CA MET A 66 2.01 -0.59 26.55
C MET A 66 2.35 0.86 26.97
N ALA A 67 2.58 1.76 25.99
CA ALA A 67 2.75 3.20 26.20
C ALA A 67 1.47 4.01 25.94
N GLY A 68 0.33 3.36 25.71
CA GLY A 68 -0.97 3.97 25.42
C GLY A 68 -1.28 4.04 23.92
N PHE A 69 -2.10 5.03 23.57
CA PHE A 69 -2.55 5.27 22.19
C PHE A 69 -1.61 6.18 21.43
N HIS A 70 -1.41 5.88 20.15
CA HIS A 70 -0.67 6.77 19.23
C HIS A 70 -1.41 6.89 17.88
N PRO A 71 -1.93 8.07 17.54
CA PRO A 71 -1.89 9.33 18.32
C PRO A 71 -2.72 9.23 19.62
N PRO A 72 -2.38 10.01 20.66
CA PRO A 72 -3.11 10.02 21.92
C PRO A 72 -4.47 10.73 21.82
N MET A 73 -4.72 11.40 20.71
CA MET A 73 -5.98 12.07 20.40
C MET A 73 -6.51 11.57 19.06
N ILE A 74 -7.73 11.08 19.08
CA ILE A 74 -8.49 10.65 17.90
C ILE A 74 -9.53 11.74 17.66
N THR A 75 -9.62 12.27 16.43
CA THR A 75 -10.55 13.34 16.09
C THR A 75 -11.58 12.86 15.08
N GLY A 76 -12.86 13.12 15.33
CA GLY A 76 -13.97 12.85 14.43
C GLY A 76 -14.99 13.99 14.45
N ARG A 77 -15.99 13.95 13.55
CA ARG A 77 -17.05 14.94 13.46
C ARG A 77 -18.31 14.49 14.17
N ALA A 78 -19.01 15.44 14.77
CA ALA A 78 -20.27 15.19 15.49
C ALA A 78 -21.32 14.51 14.61
N GLY A 79 -21.84 13.38 15.06
CA GLY A 79 -22.88 12.61 14.39
C GLY A 79 -22.41 11.76 13.21
N GLU A 80 -21.12 11.79 12.84
CA GLU A 80 -20.57 11.01 11.75
C GLU A 80 -19.99 9.66 12.24
N GLU A 81 -19.81 8.74 11.32
CA GLU A 81 -19.06 7.52 11.55
C GLU A 81 -17.57 7.77 11.28
N LEU A 82 -16.71 7.33 12.20
CA LEU A 82 -15.26 7.39 12.06
C LEU A 82 -14.70 5.97 11.93
N ALA A 83 -14.13 5.66 10.79
CA ALA A 83 -13.36 4.44 10.61
C ALA A 83 -11.98 4.59 11.26
N VAL A 84 -11.62 3.68 12.16
CA VAL A 84 -10.34 3.66 12.86
C VAL A 84 -9.66 2.32 12.63
N GLU A 85 -8.41 2.34 12.18
CA GLU A 85 -7.59 1.15 12.08
C GLU A 85 -6.77 0.99 13.36
N LEU A 86 -7.25 0.15 14.27
CA LEU A 86 -6.52 -0.23 15.48
C LEU A 86 -5.44 -1.25 15.13
N TRP A 87 -4.22 -1.05 15.62
CA TRP A 87 -3.13 -2.00 15.42
C TRP A 87 -2.15 -2.04 16.60
N THR A 88 -1.53 -3.19 16.82
CA THR A 88 -0.50 -3.39 17.85
C THR A 88 0.56 -4.39 17.40
N ASN A 89 1.81 -4.18 17.87
CA ASN A 89 2.91 -5.14 17.76
C ASN A 89 3.21 -5.80 19.12
N ASP A 90 2.43 -5.50 20.15
CA ASP A 90 2.66 -6.06 21.48
C ASP A 90 2.28 -7.55 21.50
N ALA A 91 3.18 -8.37 22.09
CA ALA A 91 2.97 -9.81 22.17
C ALA A 91 2.02 -10.17 23.32
N ALA A 92 1.27 -11.24 23.16
CA ALA A 92 0.26 -11.70 24.11
C ALA A 92 0.75 -11.85 25.59
N PRO A 93 1.99 -12.27 25.88
CA PRO A 93 2.47 -12.41 27.27
C PRO A 93 2.51 -11.07 28.05
N HIS A 94 2.49 -9.95 27.37
CA HIS A 94 2.52 -8.62 27.96
C HIS A 94 1.12 -8.01 28.19
N LEU A 95 0.07 -8.71 27.78
CA LEU A 95 -1.31 -8.24 27.82
C LEU A 95 -2.18 -9.16 28.66
N GLU A 96 -2.97 -8.62 29.58
CA GLU A 96 -3.96 -9.41 30.29
C GLU A 96 -5.03 -9.91 29.30
N GLY A 97 -5.27 -11.21 29.28
CA GLY A 97 -6.14 -11.84 28.29
C GLY A 97 -5.61 -11.85 26.85
N GLY A 98 -4.38 -11.37 26.59
CA GLY A 98 -3.77 -11.35 25.26
C GLY A 98 -4.34 -10.29 24.32
N VAL A 99 -5.00 -9.24 24.86
CA VAL A 99 -5.66 -8.20 24.09
C VAL A 99 -5.34 -6.81 24.63
N HIS A 100 -5.37 -5.79 23.76
CA HIS A 100 -5.61 -4.39 24.15
C HIS A 100 -7.10 -4.08 24.10
N THR A 101 -7.53 -3.08 24.85
CA THR A 101 -8.91 -2.57 24.80
C THR A 101 -8.96 -1.09 24.50
N LEU A 102 -9.88 -0.66 23.65
CA LEU A 102 -10.27 0.74 23.50
C LEU A 102 -11.64 0.90 24.12
N ILE A 103 -11.70 1.60 25.25
CA ILE A 103 -12.90 1.75 26.06
C ILE A 103 -13.22 3.24 26.22
N SER A 104 -14.49 3.61 26.08
CA SER A 104 -15.03 4.87 26.56
C SER A 104 -16.34 4.60 27.28
N ASP A 105 -16.36 4.78 28.61
CA ASP A 105 -17.56 4.56 29.42
C ASP A 105 -18.68 5.55 29.07
N GLU A 106 -18.31 6.78 28.75
CA GLU A 106 -19.28 7.85 28.44
C GLU A 106 -19.99 7.56 27.09
N LEU A 107 -19.30 6.95 26.15
CA LEU A 107 -19.83 6.68 24.82
C LEU A 107 -20.29 5.22 24.64
N GLY A 108 -20.08 4.36 25.65
CA GLY A 108 -20.38 2.95 25.57
C GLY A 108 -19.55 2.20 24.53
N ILE A 109 -18.34 2.70 24.26
CA ILE A 109 -17.40 2.05 23.33
C ILE A 109 -16.62 0.96 24.07
N TYR A 110 -16.55 -0.23 23.45
CA TYR A 110 -15.72 -1.33 23.92
C TYR A 110 -15.23 -2.12 22.71
N GLU A 111 -13.94 -1.96 22.38
CA GLU A 111 -13.30 -2.68 21.28
C GLU A 111 -12.06 -3.42 21.77
N GLU A 112 -11.95 -4.69 21.41
CA GLU A 112 -10.78 -5.51 21.70
C GLU A 112 -9.87 -5.62 20.47
N LEU A 113 -8.57 -5.54 20.69
CA LEU A 113 -7.54 -5.76 19.69
C LEU A 113 -6.61 -6.87 20.18
N PRO A 114 -6.62 -8.06 19.54
CA PRO A 114 -5.68 -9.13 19.88
C PRO A 114 -4.22 -8.70 19.72
N ALA A 115 -3.34 -9.33 20.47
CA ALA A 115 -1.88 -9.15 20.34
C ALA A 115 -1.42 -9.33 18.89
N GLU A 116 -0.39 -8.58 18.48
CA GLU A 116 0.24 -8.67 17.17
C GLU A 116 -0.75 -8.61 15.99
N SER A 117 -1.80 -7.80 16.13
CA SER A 117 -2.88 -7.75 15.14
C SER A 117 -3.25 -6.35 14.68
N ARG A 118 -4.14 -6.30 13.70
CA ARG A 118 -4.69 -5.08 13.10
C ARG A 118 -6.16 -5.31 12.77
N ARG A 119 -7.00 -4.33 13.07
CA ARG A 119 -8.44 -4.41 12.85
C ARG A 119 -9.02 -3.03 12.59
N THR A 120 -9.86 -2.88 11.57
CA THR A 120 -10.65 -1.67 11.36
C THR A 120 -11.96 -1.79 12.14
N VAL A 121 -12.26 -0.74 12.92
CA VAL A 121 -13.53 -0.56 13.63
C VAL A 121 -14.19 0.73 13.18
N THR A 122 -15.51 0.79 13.26
CA THR A 122 -16.28 2.01 12.99
C THR A 122 -16.81 2.55 14.31
N LEU A 123 -16.37 3.74 14.69
CA LEU A 123 -16.84 4.43 15.88
C LEU A 123 -17.97 5.41 15.50
N GLN A 124 -19.11 5.32 16.19
CA GLN A 124 -20.19 6.30 16.03
C GLN A 124 -19.90 7.50 16.89
N MET A 125 -19.64 8.66 16.28
CA MET A 125 -19.39 9.90 17.01
C MET A 125 -20.69 10.42 17.62
N PRO A 126 -20.66 10.92 18.88
CA PRO A 126 -21.83 11.58 19.47
C PRO A 126 -22.20 12.84 18.69
N ALA A 127 -23.50 13.20 18.73
CA ALA A 127 -24.01 14.39 18.05
C ALA A 127 -23.54 15.71 18.70
N VAL A 128 -23.02 15.65 19.92
CA VAL A 128 -22.55 16.81 20.67
C VAL A 128 -21.03 16.87 20.65
N PRO A 129 -20.45 17.98 20.18
CA PRO A 129 -19.00 18.18 20.24
C PRO A 129 -18.46 18.14 21.67
N GLY A 130 -17.24 17.63 21.82
CA GLY A 130 -16.58 17.53 23.14
C GLY A 130 -15.36 16.63 23.09
N ASP A 131 -14.67 16.58 24.23
CA ASP A 131 -13.55 15.66 24.46
C ASP A 131 -14.04 14.55 25.40
N PHE A 132 -13.89 13.29 24.95
CA PHE A 132 -14.30 12.10 25.68
C PHE A 132 -13.08 11.26 26.01
N ASP A 133 -13.04 10.74 27.23
CA ASP A 133 -11.95 9.88 27.68
C ASP A 133 -12.02 8.51 27.00
N ILE A 134 -10.87 8.05 26.52
CA ILE A 134 -10.67 6.67 26.08
C ILE A 134 -9.52 6.06 26.87
N TYR A 135 -9.58 4.75 27.15
CA TYR A 135 -8.53 4.08 27.89
C TYR A 135 -8.37 2.61 27.49
N CYS A 136 -7.21 2.04 27.82
CA CYS A 136 -6.94 0.61 27.74
C CYS A 136 -6.87 0.03 29.16
N ASP A 137 -7.62 -1.03 29.47
CA ASP A 137 -7.71 -1.61 30.81
C ASP A 137 -6.92 -2.93 30.97
N THR A 138 -6.34 -3.43 29.91
CA THR A 138 -5.72 -4.79 29.85
C THR A 138 -4.20 -4.79 29.96
N CYS A 139 -3.57 -3.64 30.18
CA CYS A 139 -2.11 -3.54 30.34
C CYS A 139 -1.69 -2.34 31.20
N CYS A 140 -0.45 -2.38 31.69
CA CYS A 140 0.28 -1.24 32.30
C CYS A 140 -0.46 -0.44 33.38
N GLY A 141 -1.30 -1.11 34.16
CA GLY A 141 -2.07 -0.49 35.26
C GLY A 141 -3.49 -0.09 34.86
N GLY A 142 -3.90 -0.37 33.63
CA GLY A 142 -5.28 -0.20 33.17
C GLY A 142 -5.79 1.22 33.29
N LYS A 143 -7.08 1.36 33.55
CA LYS A 143 -7.77 2.65 33.74
C LYS A 143 -7.15 3.55 34.81
N ALA A 144 -6.44 3.01 35.82
CA ALA A 144 -5.77 3.79 36.83
C ALA A 144 -4.47 4.47 36.36
N SER A 145 -3.93 4.03 35.22
CA SER A 145 -2.66 4.52 34.68
C SER A 145 -2.87 5.68 33.72
N PRO A 146 -2.33 6.87 34.00
CA PRO A 146 -2.46 8.02 33.09
C PRO A 146 -1.92 7.79 31.68
N THR A 147 -0.97 6.85 31.52
CA THR A 147 -0.40 6.52 30.22
C THR A 147 -1.34 5.68 29.35
N MET A 148 -2.32 5.02 29.96
CA MET A 148 -3.30 4.20 29.25
C MET A 148 -4.52 4.98 28.78
N HIS A 149 -4.52 6.29 28.94
CA HIS A 149 -5.60 7.17 28.49
C HIS A 149 -5.27 7.88 27.17
N GLY A 150 -6.31 8.19 26.44
CA GLY A 150 -6.31 9.05 25.26
C GLY A 150 -7.57 9.91 25.23
N VAL A 151 -7.74 10.68 24.19
CA VAL A 151 -8.89 11.55 23.99
C VAL A 151 -9.56 11.26 22.66
N LEU A 152 -10.86 11.04 22.68
CA LEU A 152 -11.70 11.08 21.49
C LEU A 152 -12.32 12.47 21.39
N ARG A 153 -11.79 13.29 20.49
CA ARG A 153 -12.28 14.65 20.23
C ARG A 153 -13.36 14.64 19.16
N VAL A 154 -14.50 15.22 19.48
CA VAL A 154 -15.62 15.38 18.55
C VAL A 154 -15.75 16.86 18.19
N GLU A 155 -15.52 17.17 16.93
CA GLU A 155 -15.64 18.51 16.35
C GLU A 155 -17.05 18.74 15.77
N ALA A 156 -17.45 20.01 15.67
CA ALA A 156 -18.74 20.41 15.12
C ALA A 156 -18.85 20.18 13.61
#